data_e4c3d86c9dcf59cde9f215039374a31f
#
_entry.id   e4c3d86c9dcf59cde9f215039374a31f
#
_cell.length_a   1.000
_cell.length_b   1.000
_cell.length_c   1.000
_cell.angle_alpha   90.00
_cell.angle_beta   90.00
_cell.angle_gamma   90.00
#
_symmetry.space_group_name_H-M   'P 1'
#
loop_
_entity.id
_entity.type
_entity.pdbx_description
1 polymer ?
#
loop_
_entity_poly.entity_id
_entity_poly.type
_entity_poly.pdbx_seq_one_letter_code
_entity_poly.pdbx_strand_id
1 'polypeptide(L)' 'MAMFLVKRLFYIVVVLFIVSVFIFVLFRAMPV' A
#
# COMPACT_ATOMS: atom_id res chain seq x y z
N MET A 1 -14.80 -3.35 -20.52
CA MET A 1 -13.72 -2.84 -20.54
C MET A 1 -13.24 -1.99 -19.39
N ALA A 2 -14.03 -1.85 -18.35
CA ALA A 2 -13.57 -1.20 -17.13
C ALA A 2 -12.70 -2.14 -16.28
N MET A 3 -12.55 -3.40 -16.70
CA MET A 3 -11.79 -4.37 -15.92
C MET A 3 -10.32 -3.97 -15.75
N PHE A 4 -9.73 -3.39 -16.79
CA PHE A 4 -8.34 -2.96 -16.68
C PHE A 4 -8.17 -1.85 -15.65
N LEU A 5 -9.10 -0.91 -15.65
CA LEU A 5 -9.06 0.20 -14.70
C LEU A 5 -9.28 -0.30 -13.28
N VAL A 6 -10.21 -1.22 -13.10
CA VAL A 6 -10.50 -1.77 -11.78
C VAL A 6 -9.30 -2.53 -11.24
N LYS A 7 -8.67 -3.34 -12.06
CA LYS A 7 -7.49 -4.09 -11.64
C LYS A 7 -6.34 -3.16 -11.27
N ARG A 8 -6.15 -2.13 -12.06
CA ARG A 8 -5.09 -1.17 -11.79
C ARG A 8 -5.36 -0.41 -10.49
N LEU A 9 -6.59 0.01 -10.30
CA LEU A 9 -6.98 0.70 -9.07
C LEU A 9 -6.72 -0.20 -7.85
N PHE A 10 -7.12 -1.45 -7.95
CA PHE A 10 -6.89 -2.41 -6.88
C PHE A 10 -5.39 -2.57 -6.60
N TYR A 11 -4.59 -2.64 -7.64
CA TYR A 11 -3.15 -2.78 -7.51
C TYR A 11 -2.55 -1.59 -6.74
N ILE A 12 -2.95 -0.38 -7.12
CA ILE A 12 -2.45 0.82 -6.46
C ILE A 12 -2.82 0.82 -4.98
N VAL A 13 -4.06 0.47 -4.67
CA VAL A 13 -4.54 0.44 -3.29
C VAL A 13 -3.72 -0.55 -2.47
N VAL A 14 -3.47 -1.73 -3.02
CA VAL A 14 -2.69 -2.76 -2.32
C VAL A 14 -1.26 -2.28 -2.07
N VAL A 15 -0.64 -1.69 -3.08
CA VAL A 15 0.74 -1.19 -2.95
C VAL A 15 0.81 -0.10 -1.89
N LEU A 16 -0.12 0.85 -1.93
CA LEU A 16 -0.17 1.92 -0.94
C LEU A 16 -0.36 1.36 0.47
N PHE A 17 -1.20 0.35 0.58
CA PHE A 17 -1.44 -0.27 1.89
C PHE A 17 -0.17 -0.92 2.43
N ILE A 18 0.52 -1.67 1.58
CA ILE A 18 1.76 -2.34 1.99
C ILE A 18 2.81 -1.32 2.42
N VAL A 19 2.98 -0.27 1.62
CA VAL A 19 3.97 0.77 1.94
C VAL A 19 3.63 1.45 3.27
N SER A 20 2.35 1.76 3.49
CA SER A 20 1.92 2.37 4.75
C SER A 20 2.23 1.48 5.94
N VAL A 21 1.92 0.20 5.83
CA VAL A 21 2.19 -0.76 6.90
C VAL A 21 3.70 -0.86 7.13
N PHE A 22 4.47 -0.88 6.06
CA PHE A 22 5.92 -0.97 6.15
C PHE A 22 6.52 0.22 6.92
N ILE A 23 6.09 1.42 6.57
CA ILE A 23 6.54 2.62 7.25
C ILE A 23 6.10 2.60 8.71
N PHE A 24 4.87 2.19 8.96
CA PHE A 24 4.34 2.11 10.32
C PHE A 24 5.18 1.18 11.19
N VAL A 25 5.54 0.02 10.65
CA VAL A 25 6.36 -0.94 11.38
C VAL A 25 7.76 -0.37 11.64
N LEU A 26 8.33 0.31 10.65
CA LEU A 26 9.65 0.91 10.81
C LEU A 26 9.65 1.96 11.93
N PHE A 27 8.62 2.79 11.98
CA PHE A 27 8.52 3.80 13.04
C PHE A 27 8.38 3.16 14.41
N ARG A 28 7.68 2.05 14.49
CA ARG A 28 7.55 1.34 15.76
C ARG A 28 8.84 0.62 16.14
N ALA A 29 9.52 0.08 15.15
CA ALA A 29 10.76 -0.66 15.41
C ALA A 29 11.88 0.27 15.85
N MET A 30 11.87 1.49 15.39
CA MET A 30 12.89 2.49 15.75
C MET A 30 12.23 3.77 16.26
N PRO A 31 11.68 3.78 17.47
CA PRO A 31 11.19 5.01 18.07
C PRO A 31 12.37 5.86 18.51
N VAL A 32 12.50 6.98 17.84
CA VAL A 32 13.55 7.95 18.19
C VAL A 32 13.09 8.84 19.31
#